data_c7120ccb58d413076e4e94c42a8e0b7c
#
_entry.id   c7120ccb58d413076e4e94c42a8e0b7c
#
_cell.length_a   1.000
_cell.length_b   1.000
_cell.length_c   1.000
_cell.angle_alpha   90.00
_cell.angle_beta   90.00
_cell.angle_gamma   90.00
#
_symmetry.space_group_name_H-M   'P 1'
#
loop_
_entity.id
_entity.type
_entity.pdbx_description
1 polymer ?
#
loop_
_entity_poly.entity_id
_entity_poly.type
_entity_poly.pdbx_seq_one_letter_code
_entity_poly.pdbx_strand_id
1 'polypeptide(L)'
;MPKMSKQSLPVLNALATFVDVGSEHLHVSVGGGAPQVFGTVTAQLHALRDWLLNQGVRSVAMEATGVYWLPLYSVLEAARMEVRMVNGRQTRNLPGRKTDMVDCQWGATLHMHGLLRAGFVPPADIRRLQDYLRLRADHVAAAAGCVQLMQKAFERMNIKLHDVIASLAGTSGMAVARAIVAGERSPAALLALCDIQIRRNKAEAVLEALRGAWADEHLFALSQALTSWDHYQGLMAACDVRIASVLPAYDATQAPLAKTTQRAGVNAPEIAKLREIVAQMCGGRDLTRLPAHTHYGVLQLIGEVGTDLSVWPSEKHFTAWAGLAPTNHDSGKRKGRTRRGRNRTGQLFCMMAQSLVRSKDIALGGFYRRLAARRGGLVATKALARKLAAWFWRAMVKGDDYVEQGLAHYEEQVRKTKERALKRLAKELGREIVPLATIADRKSTRLNSSHPRLSRMPSSA
;
A
#
# COMPACT_ATOMS: atom_id res chain seq x y z
N MET A 1 43.29 -36.32 -10.56
CA MET A 1 42.05 -35.59 -10.63
C MET A 1 41.89 -35.09 -12.08
N PRO A 2 40.79 -35.39 -12.78
CA PRO A 2 40.58 -34.91 -14.14
C PRO A 2 40.45 -33.39 -14.11
N LYS A 3 41.22 -32.69 -14.95
CA LYS A 3 41.10 -31.24 -15.18
C LYS A 3 39.68 -30.98 -15.74
N MET A 4 38.84 -30.37 -14.95
CA MET A 4 37.58 -29.82 -15.46
C MET A 4 37.92 -28.88 -16.61
N SER A 5 37.47 -29.19 -17.82
CA SER A 5 37.50 -28.27 -18.95
C SER A 5 36.79 -26.99 -18.55
N LYS A 6 37.45 -25.82 -18.74
CA LYS A 6 36.79 -24.53 -18.58
C LYS A 6 35.75 -24.40 -19.66
N GLN A 7 34.53 -24.90 -19.42
CA GLN A 7 33.38 -24.58 -20.27
C GLN A 7 33.12 -23.07 -20.10
N SER A 8 33.46 -22.29 -21.11
CA SER A 8 33.05 -20.88 -21.18
C SER A 8 31.54 -20.82 -21.35
N LEU A 9 30.88 -19.94 -20.60
CA LEU A 9 29.45 -19.69 -20.77
C LEU A 9 29.18 -19.23 -22.23
N PRO A 10 28.06 -19.65 -22.85
CA PRO A 10 27.73 -19.20 -24.19
C PRO A 10 27.42 -17.69 -24.21
N VAL A 11 27.91 -16.98 -25.19
CA VAL A 11 27.57 -15.59 -25.45
C VAL A 11 26.23 -15.53 -26.16
N LEU A 12 25.21 -14.96 -25.52
CA LEU A 12 23.85 -14.82 -26.06
C LEU A 12 23.69 -13.53 -26.88
N ASN A 13 24.39 -12.47 -26.50
CA ASN A 13 24.39 -11.18 -27.21
C ASN A 13 25.77 -10.53 -27.12
N ALA A 14 26.55 -10.58 -28.20
CA ALA A 14 27.91 -10.01 -28.23
C ALA A 14 27.96 -8.49 -28.08
N LEU A 15 26.88 -7.78 -28.45
CA LEU A 15 26.75 -6.32 -28.35
C LEU A 15 25.97 -5.88 -27.10
N ALA A 16 25.74 -6.81 -26.16
CA ALA A 16 25.08 -6.46 -24.90
C ALA A 16 25.86 -5.35 -24.19
N THR A 17 25.16 -4.29 -23.85
CA THR A 17 25.74 -3.09 -23.26
C THR A 17 25.31 -2.95 -21.82
N PHE A 18 26.22 -2.46 -20.97
CA PHE A 18 25.91 -2.06 -19.61
C PHE A 18 26.26 -0.61 -19.38
N VAL A 19 25.39 0.09 -18.67
CA VAL A 19 25.61 1.47 -18.26
C VAL A 19 25.61 1.55 -16.73
N ASP A 20 26.70 1.98 -16.17
CA ASP A 20 26.76 2.41 -14.78
C ASP A 20 26.38 3.89 -14.70
N VAL A 21 25.32 4.17 -13.96
CA VAL A 21 24.66 5.48 -13.95
C VAL A 21 25.08 6.26 -12.72
N GLY A 22 25.93 7.27 -12.91
CA GLY A 22 26.29 8.26 -11.90
C GLY A 22 25.48 9.56 -12.02
N SER A 23 25.69 10.48 -11.10
CA SER A 23 25.09 11.82 -11.12
C SER A 23 25.69 12.74 -12.18
N GLU A 24 26.99 12.60 -12.49
CA GLU A 24 27.72 13.45 -13.42
C GLU A 24 28.21 12.69 -14.66
N HIS A 25 28.50 11.40 -14.51
CA HIS A 25 29.08 10.57 -15.56
C HIS A 25 28.31 9.27 -15.72
N LEU A 26 28.27 8.81 -16.97
CA LEU A 26 27.73 7.52 -17.39
C LEU A 26 28.91 6.70 -17.93
N HIS A 27 29.24 5.59 -17.30
CA HIS A 27 30.23 4.65 -17.81
C HIS A 27 29.54 3.57 -18.63
N VAL A 28 29.95 3.41 -19.89
CA VAL A 28 29.24 2.56 -20.85
C VAL A 28 30.22 1.54 -21.47
N SER A 29 29.95 0.25 -21.29
CA SER A 29 30.72 -0.82 -21.91
C SER A 29 29.86 -1.62 -22.86
N VAL A 30 30.30 -1.75 -24.11
CA VAL A 30 29.69 -2.57 -25.16
C VAL A 30 30.46 -3.87 -25.27
N GLY A 31 29.76 -5.01 -25.18
CA GLY A 31 30.37 -6.34 -25.33
C GLY A 31 31.50 -6.63 -24.33
N GLY A 32 31.50 -5.99 -23.15
CA GLY A 32 32.59 -6.12 -22.17
C GLY A 32 33.90 -5.42 -22.58
N GLY A 33 33.90 -4.61 -23.64
CA GLY A 33 35.02 -3.80 -24.09
C GLY A 33 35.36 -2.65 -23.15
N ALA A 34 36.41 -1.88 -23.47
CA ALA A 34 36.85 -0.72 -22.67
C ALA A 34 35.70 0.29 -22.55
N PRO A 35 35.34 0.74 -21.32
CA PRO A 35 34.24 1.66 -21.12
C PRO A 35 34.52 3.04 -21.72
N GLN A 36 33.47 3.62 -22.32
CA GLN A 36 33.44 5.04 -22.67
C GLN A 36 32.65 5.82 -21.62
N VAL A 37 32.99 7.09 -21.46
CA VAL A 37 32.39 7.98 -20.47
C VAL A 37 31.62 9.07 -21.19
N PHE A 38 30.37 9.27 -20.79
CA PHE A 38 29.47 10.34 -21.27
C PHE A 38 29.02 11.19 -20.09
N GLY A 39 28.71 12.45 -20.34
CA GLY A 39 28.04 13.30 -19.35
C GLY A 39 26.56 12.99 -19.23
N THR A 40 25.91 13.58 -18.23
CA THR A 40 24.48 13.39 -17.93
C THR A 40 23.56 14.47 -18.49
N VAL A 41 24.13 15.51 -19.15
CA VAL A 41 23.34 16.56 -19.80
C VAL A 41 22.65 16.02 -21.06
N THR A 42 21.49 16.58 -21.40
CA THR A 42 20.63 16.08 -22.50
C THR A 42 21.38 15.82 -23.82
N ALA A 43 22.24 16.74 -24.25
CA ALA A 43 23.02 16.56 -25.46
C ALA A 43 23.94 15.31 -25.40
N GLN A 44 24.53 15.01 -24.25
CA GLN A 44 25.36 13.85 -24.04
C GLN A 44 24.54 12.55 -23.99
N LEU A 45 23.31 12.57 -23.44
CA LEU A 45 22.39 11.43 -23.50
C LEU A 45 22.01 11.09 -24.95
N HIS A 46 21.77 12.10 -25.77
CA HIS A 46 21.51 11.89 -27.20
C HIS A 46 22.74 11.40 -27.95
N ALA A 47 23.93 11.95 -27.66
CA ALA A 47 25.20 11.48 -28.22
C ALA A 47 25.47 10.01 -27.84
N LEU A 48 25.21 9.62 -26.59
CA LEU A 48 25.30 8.22 -26.15
C LEU A 48 24.33 7.32 -26.94
N ARG A 49 23.06 7.71 -27.07
CA ARG A 49 22.08 6.98 -27.87
C ARG A 49 22.57 6.75 -29.31
N ASP A 50 23.02 7.83 -29.96
CA ASP A 50 23.46 7.77 -31.37
C ASP A 50 24.71 6.92 -31.50
N TRP A 51 25.65 7.01 -30.57
CA TRP A 51 26.83 6.17 -30.52
C TRP A 51 26.45 4.68 -30.38
N LEU A 52 25.50 4.34 -29.47
CA LEU A 52 25.03 2.96 -29.31
C LEU A 52 24.33 2.42 -30.57
N LEU A 53 23.50 3.25 -31.22
CA LEU A 53 22.84 2.87 -32.47
C LEU A 53 23.84 2.61 -33.60
N ASN A 54 24.88 3.45 -33.72
CA ASN A 54 25.97 3.28 -34.71
C ASN A 54 26.79 2.02 -34.47
N GLN A 55 26.89 1.56 -33.21
CA GLN A 55 27.51 0.27 -32.85
C GLN A 55 26.59 -0.95 -33.09
N GLY A 56 25.34 -0.74 -33.52
CA GLY A 56 24.37 -1.79 -33.70
C GLY A 56 23.80 -2.36 -32.38
N VAL A 57 23.98 -1.65 -31.26
CA VAL A 57 23.44 -2.07 -29.96
C VAL A 57 21.91 -2.00 -29.95
N ARG A 58 21.28 -3.06 -29.48
CA ARG A 58 19.81 -3.13 -29.33
C ARG A 58 19.35 -3.35 -27.89
N SER A 59 20.21 -3.86 -27.02
CA SER A 59 19.88 -4.18 -25.63
C SER A 59 20.89 -3.55 -24.66
N VAL A 60 20.38 -2.76 -23.74
CA VAL A 60 21.16 -2.02 -22.74
C VAL A 60 20.66 -2.40 -21.35
N ALA A 61 21.55 -2.88 -20.50
CA ALA A 61 21.30 -3.03 -19.07
C ALA A 61 21.85 -1.81 -18.32
N MET A 62 21.12 -1.30 -17.33
CA MET A 62 21.60 -0.20 -16.49
C MET A 62 21.23 -0.40 -15.03
N GLU A 63 22.07 0.09 -14.12
CA GLU A 63 21.80 0.02 -12.69
C GLU A 63 20.80 1.10 -12.26
N ALA A 64 19.82 0.72 -11.44
CA ALA A 64 18.82 1.63 -10.88
C ALA A 64 19.40 2.40 -9.68
N THR A 65 20.16 3.47 -9.94
CA THR A 65 20.73 4.34 -8.91
C THR A 65 19.88 5.60 -8.74
N GLY A 66 19.16 5.70 -7.63
CA GLY A 66 18.32 6.86 -7.32
C GLY A 66 17.31 7.18 -8.44
N VAL A 67 17.30 8.43 -8.89
CA VAL A 67 16.46 8.93 -10.01
C VAL A 67 17.28 9.17 -11.29
N TYR A 68 18.60 9.03 -11.24
CA TYR A 68 19.52 9.42 -12.32
C TYR A 68 19.37 8.57 -13.58
N TRP A 69 18.85 7.35 -13.46
CA TRP A 69 18.64 6.45 -14.59
C TRP A 69 17.48 6.89 -15.52
N LEU A 70 16.49 7.65 -15.01
CA LEU A 70 15.25 7.93 -15.72
C LEU A 70 15.44 8.76 -17.01
N PRO A 71 16.26 9.83 -17.06
CA PRO A 71 16.50 10.58 -18.29
C PRO A 71 17.09 9.71 -19.39
N LEU A 72 18.12 8.93 -19.08
CA LEU A 72 18.73 8.03 -20.05
C LEU A 72 17.78 6.93 -20.51
N TYR A 73 17.04 6.32 -19.56
CA TYR A 73 16.03 5.31 -19.86
C TYR A 73 15.02 5.84 -20.88
N SER A 74 14.50 7.05 -20.67
CA SER A 74 13.52 7.67 -21.56
C SER A 74 14.07 7.93 -22.96
N VAL A 75 15.34 8.35 -23.08
CA VAL A 75 16.00 8.58 -24.37
C VAL A 75 16.19 7.26 -25.14
N LEU A 76 16.62 6.20 -24.45
CA LEU A 76 16.83 4.89 -25.06
C LEU A 76 15.50 4.18 -25.42
N GLU A 77 14.49 4.29 -24.55
CA GLU A 77 13.14 3.77 -24.80
C GLU A 77 12.49 4.44 -26.03
N ALA A 78 12.63 5.77 -26.17
CA ALA A 78 12.16 6.51 -27.33
C ALA A 78 12.85 6.05 -28.64
N ALA A 79 14.10 5.60 -28.55
CA ALA A 79 14.82 4.98 -29.66
C ALA A 79 14.48 3.49 -29.88
N ARG A 80 13.49 2.95 -29.16
CA ARG A 80 13.04 1.54 -29.22
C ARG A 80 14.14 0.52 -28.88
N MET A 81 15.09 0.91 -28.06
CA MET A 81 16.10 0.00 -27.52
C MET A 81 15.51 -0.82 -26.37
N GLU A 82 15.91 -2.08 -26.25
CA GLU A 82 15.56 -2.90 -25.10
C GLU A 82 16.36 -2.44 -23.88
N VAL A 83 15.70 -1.80 -22.91
CA VAL A 83 16.35 -1.30 -21.69
C VAL A 83 16.02 -2.20 -20.51
N ARG A 84 17.03 -2.79 -19.89
CA ARG A 84 16.94 -3.69 -18.75
C ARG A 84 17.43 -3.00 -17.48
N MET A 85 16.51 -2.59 -16.63
CA MET A 85 16.89 -2.07 -15.31
C MET A 85 17.35 -3.21 -14.41
N VAL A 86 18.54 -3.12 -13.84
CA VAL A 86 19.08 -4.16 -12.97
C VAL A 86 19.33 -3.66 -11.56
N ASN A 87 19.20 -4.55 -10.59
CA ASN A 87 19.51 -4.22 -9.20
C ASN A 87 21.02 -4.41 -8.97
N GLY A 88 21.68 -3.40 -8.42
CA GLY A 88 23.11 -3.43 -8.10
C GLY A 88 23.61 -4.58 -7.22
N ARG A 89 22.68 -5.34 -6.61
CA ARG A 89 23.06 -6.59 -5.93
C ARG A 89 23.43 -7.72 -6.89
N GLN A 90 23.02 -7.64 -8.15
CA GLN A 90 23.36 -8.65 -9.16
C GLN A 90 24.78 -8.43 -9.71
N THR A 91 25.24 -7.19 -9.70
CA THR A 91 26.57 -6.79 -10.19
C THR A 91 27.62 -6.78 -9.10
N ARG A 92 27.23 -6.64 -7.83
CA ARG A 92 28.13 -6.68 -6.66
C ARG A 92 28.57 -8.12 -6.38
N ASN A 93 29.84 -8.40 -6.21
CA ASN A 93 30.46 -9.58 -5.60
C ASN A 93 31.72 -10.05 -6.30
N LEU A 94 32.53 -9.12 -6.85
CA LEU A 94 33.89 -9.47 -7.24
C LEU A 94 34.85 -9.03 -6.14
N PRO A 95 35.75 -9.92 -5.64
CA PRO A 95 36.91 -9.51 -4.85
C PRO A 95 37.89 -8.77 -5.77
N GLY A 96 38.29 -7.54 -5.41
CA GLY A 96 39.26 -6.76 -6.17
C GLY A 96 39.02 -5.26 -6.02
N ARG A 97 39.83 -4.45 -6.72
CA ARG A 97 39.67 -2.99 -6.77
C ARG A 97 38.36 -2.67 -7.48
N LYS A 98 37.45 -2.02 -6.75
CA LYS A 98 36.18 -1.56 -7.25
C LYS A 98 36.36 -0.19 -7.91
N THR A 99 36.15 -0.11 -9.23
CA THR A 99 36.03 1.14 -9.97
C THR A 99 34.84 1.06 -10.89
N ASP A 100 34.22 2.20 -11.19
CA ASP A 100 33.01 2.26 -12.06
C ASP A 100 33.30 1.68 -13.46
N MET A 101 34.54 1.79 -13.93
CA MET A 101 35.01 1.18 -15.19
C MET A 101 34.94 -0.34 -15.16
N VAL A 102 35.47 -0.96 -14.10
CA VAL A 102 35.49 -2.43 -13.94
C VAL A 102 34.07 -2.95 -13.68
N ASP A 103 33.30 -2.26 -12.88
CA ASP A 103 31.91 -2.61 -12.57
C ASP A 103 31.05 -2.57 -13.87
N CYS A 104 31.29 -1.58 -14.75
CA CYS A 104 30.62 -1.44 -16.04
C CYS A 104 30.97 -2.59 -17.01
N GLN A 105 32.24 -2.94 -17.16
CA GLN A 105 32.69 -4.07 -18.01
C GLN A 105 32.13 -5.40 -17.50
N TRP A 106 32.13 -5.60 -16.20
CA TRP A 106 31.56 -6.78 -15.58
C TRP A 106 30.06 -6.88 -15.81
N GLY A 107 29.33 -5.76 -15.65
CA GLY A 107 27.91 -5.67 -15.95
C GLY A 107 27.60 -6.04 -17.40
N ALA A 108 28.39 -5.54 -18.35
CA ALA A 108 28.27 -5.90 -19.78
C ALA A 108 28.51 -7.40 -20.02
N THR A 109 29.56 -7.96 -19.38
CA THR A 109 29.85 -9.41 -19.46
C THR A 109 28.67 -10.24 -18.93
N LEU A 110 28.11 -9.89 -17.78
CA LEU A 110 26.94 -10.58 -17.24
C LEU A 110 25.73 -10.46 -18.18
N HIS A 111 25.56 -9.30 -18.81
CA HIS A 111 24.47 -9.08 -19.77
C HIS A 111 24.66 -9.90 -21.04
N MET A 112 25.88 -10.00 -21.58
CA MET A 112 26.22 -10.84 -22.72
C MET A 112 25.82 -12.30 -22.52
N HIS A 113 26.01 -12.81 -21.32
CA HIS A 113 25.68 -14.21 -20.98
C HIS A 113 24.24 -14.40 -20.47
N GLY A 114 23.38 -13.36 -20.48
CA GLY A 114 22.00 -13.43 -20.02
C GLY A 114 21.81 -13.66 -18.51
N LEU A 115 22.83 -13.34 -17.70
CA LEU A 115 22.82 -13.57 -16.26
C LEU A 115 22.13 -12.45 -15.47
N LEU A 116 21.85 -11.31 -16.09
CA LEU A 116 21.16 -10.19 -15.46
C LEU A 116 19.65 -10.35 -15.55
N ARG A 117 18.99 -10.26 -14.41
CA ARG A 117 17.51 -10.26 -14.34
C ARG A 117 17.02 -8.82 -14.37
N ALA A 118 16.21 -8.48 -15.36
CA ALA A 118 15.57 -7.17 -15.44
C ALA A 118 14.59 -6.95 -14.27
N GLY A 119 14.65 -5.76 -13.70
CA GLY A 119 13.60 -5.23 -12.83
C GLY A 119 12.40 -4.78 -13.65
N PHE A 120 11.23 -4.78 -13.04
CA PHE A 120 10.02 -4.25 -13.68
C PHE A 120 10.06 -2.72 -13.70
N VAL A 121 9.81 -2.14 -14.87
CA VAL A 121 9.57 -0.70 -15.08
C VAL A 121 8.20 -0.57 -15.76
N PRO A 122 7.26 0.21 -15.21
CA PRO A 122 5.96 0.41 -15.84
C PRO A 122 6.07 1.10 -17.20
N PRO A 123 5.09 0.93 -18.11
CA PRO A 123 4.99 1.71 -19.35
C PRO A 123 4.96 3.22 -19.11
N ALA A 124 5.29 4.02 -20.14
CA ALA A 124 5.48 5.47 -20.00
C ALA A 124 4.22 6.22 -19.50
N ASP A 125 3.04 5.82 -19.94
CA ASP A 125 1.75 6.36 -19.49
C ASP A 125 1.49 6.05 -18.02
N ILE A 126 1.79 4.84 -17.58
CA ILE A 126 1.70 4.43 -16.17
C ILE A 126 2.75 5.13 -15.33
N ARG A 127 3.98 5.36 -15.82
CA ARG A 127 5.00 6.14 -15.10
C ARG A 127 4.54 7.58 -14.86
N ARG A 128 3.89 8.21 -15.85
CA ARG A 128 3.32 9.56 -15.69
C ARG A 128 2.24 9.58 -14.59
N LEU A 129 1.34 8.61 -14.58
CA LEU A 129 0.35 8.44 -13.51
C LEU A 129 1.03 8.19 -12.16
N GLN A 130 2.06 7.34 -12.13
CA GLN A 130 2.85 7.02 -10.94
C GLN A 130 3.46 8.27 -10.31
N ASP A 131 4.05 9.15 -11.12
CA ASP A 131 4.71 10.36 -10.62
C ASP A 131 3.69 11.29 -9.94
N TYR A 132 2.52 11.52 -10.55
CA TYR A 132 1.47 12.32 -9.92
C TYR A 132 0.91 11.68 -8.64
N LEU A 133 0.70 10.36 -8.63
CA LEU A 133 0.22 9.65 -7.45
C LEU A 133 1.23 9.68 -6.30
N ARG A 134 2.52 9.59 -6.62
CA ARG A 134 3.60 9.66 -5.63
C ARG A 134 3.73 11.06 -5.05
N LEU A 135 3.74 12.09 -5.91
CA LEU A 135 3.76 13.48 -5.48
C LEU A 135 2.57 13.80 -4.56
N ARG A 136 1.37 13.36 -4.96
CA ARG A 136 0.18 13.51 -4.13
C ARG A 136 0.33 12.83 -2.77
N ALA A 137 0.90 11.62 -2.74
CA ALA A 137 1.11 10.89 -1.48
C ALA A 137 2.14 11.59 -0.57
N ASP A 138 3.13 12.29 -1.14
CA ASP A 138 4.08 13.09 -0.39
C ASP A 138 3.39 14.32 0.23
N HIS A 139 2.47 14.96 -0.50
CA HIS A 139 1.64 16.05 0.06
C HIS A 139 0.69 15.56 1.16
N VAL A 140 0.09 14.37 1.03
CA VAL A 140 -0.70 13.76 2.10
C VAL A 140 0.15 13.53 3.36
N ALA A 141 1.38 13.06 3.21
CA ALA A 141 2.29 12.85 4.34
C ALA A 141 2.70 14.17 5.00
N ALA A 142 2.96 15.22 4.21
CA ALA A 142 3.27 16.57 4.71
C ALA A 142 2.07 17.17 5.46
N ALA A 143 0.86 17.06 4.92
CA ALA A 143 -0.38 17.50 5.58
C ALA A 143 -0.60 16.77 6.91
N ALA A 144 -0.32 15.47 6.98
CA ALA A 144 -0.39 14.72 8.23
C ALA A 144 0.63 15.22 9.28
N GLY A 145 1.83 15.66 8.85
CA GLY A 145 2.80 16.33 9.70
C GLY A 145 2.26 17.65 10.28
N CYS A 146 1.55 18.44 9.46
CA CYS A 146 0.91 19.67 9.94
C CYS A 146 -0.15 19.39 11.01
N VAL A 147 -0.93 18.31 10.89
CA VAL A 147 -1.89 17.90 11.91
C VAL A 147 -1.18 17.56 13.24
N GLN A 148 -0.04 16.90 13.19
CA GLN A 148 0.77 16.64 14.40
C GLN A 148 1.29 17.93 15.04
N LEU A 149 1.68 18.93 14.23
CA LEU A 149 2.09 20.24 14.74
C LEU A 149 0.92 20.99 15.39
N MET A 150 -0.29 20.92 14.79
CA MET A 150 -1.50 21.48 15.42
C MET A 150 -1.82 20.80 16.76
N GLN A 151 -1.74 19.47 16.82
CA GLN A 151 -1.91 18.71 18.06
C GLN A 151 -0.89 19.14 19.11
N LYS A 152 0.38 19.29 18.72
CA LYS A 152 1.44 19.77 19.62
C LYS A 152 1.17 21.19 20.14
N ALA A 153 0.63 22.09 19.32
CA ALA A 153 0.25 23.42 19.75
C ALA A 153 -0.91 23.36 20.77
N PHE A 154 -1.92 22.54 20.51
CA PHE A 154 -3.02 22.28 21.43
C PHE A 154 -2.54 21.71 22.78
N GLU A 155 -1.66 20.70 22.73
CA GLU A 155 -1.04 20.15 23.95
C GLU A 155 -0.34 21.22 24.80
N ARG A 156 0.42 22.12 24.16
CA ARG A 156 1.14 23.21 24.87
C ARG A 156 0.19 24.23 25.50
N MET A 157 -0.99 24.41 24.92
CA MET A 157 -2.07 25.22 25.45
C MET A 157 -2.96 24.46 26.44
N ASN A 158 -2.64 23.22 26.78
CA ASN A 158 -3.48 22.29 27.55
C ASN A 158 -4.89 22.11 26.96
N ILE A 159 -5.04 22.18 25.65
CA ILE A 159 -6.30 21.91 24.94
C ILE A 159 -6.31 20.44 24.51
N LYS A 160 -7.22 19.65 25.08
CA LYS A 160 -7.28 18.18 24.88
C LYS A 160 -8.35 17.75 23.87
N LEU A 161 -8.72 18.63 22.95
CA LEU A 161 -9.77 18.35 21.97
C LEU A 161 -9.53 17.06 21.16
N HIS A 162 -8.28 16.80 20.79
CA HIS A 162 -7.89 15.63 19.98
C HIS A 162 -8.04 14.29 20.72
N ASP A 163 -8.14 14.30 22.06
CA ASP A 163 -8.43 13.11 22.86
C ASP A 163 -9.94 12.80 22.89
N VAL A 164 -10.77 13.81 22.70
CA VAL A 164 -12.24 13.69 22.77
C VAL A 164 -12.87 13.40 21.41
N ILE A 165 -12.38 14.07 20.35
CA ILE A 165 -12.90 13.89 18.98
C ILE A 165 -12.09 12.83 18.22
N ALA A 166 -12.71 12.21 17.20
CA ALA A 166 -12.08 11.13 16.45
C ALA A 166 -10.87 11.57 15.62
N SER A 167 -10.87 12.82 15.13
CA SER A 167 -9.78 13.37 14.31
C SER A 167 -9.78 14.90 14.37
N LEU A 168 -8.62 15.48 14.63
CA LEU A 168 -8.44 16.93 14.56
C LEU A 168 -8.55 17.46 13.12
N ALA A 169 -8.11 16.67 12.14
CA ALA A 169 -8.23 17.00 10.71
C ALA A 169 -9.65 16.81 10.14
N GLY A 170 -10.62 16.39 10.96
CA GLY A 170 -12.03 16.32 10.56
C GLY A 170 -12.70 17.70 10.57
N THR A 171 -13.91 17.79 10.01
CA THR A 171 -14.68 19.05 9.89
C THR A 171 -14.76 19.82 11.21
N SER A 172 -15.15 19.15 12.30
CA SER A 172 -15.28 19.80 13.63
C SER A 172 -13.93 20.26 14.19
N GLY A 173 -12.90 19.43 14.09
CA GLY A 173 -11.57 19.78 14.63
C GLY A 173 -10.95 20.96 13.88
N MET A 174 -11.06 21.00 12.57
CA MET A 174 -10.56 22.11 11.74
C MET A 174 -11.38 23.38 11.93
N ALA A 175 -12.71 23.29 12.08
CA ALA A 175 -13.54 24.46 12.38
C ALA A 175 -13.16 25.10 13.72
N VAL A 176 -12.96 24.29 14.76
CA VAL A 176 -12.48 24.75 16.08
C VAL A 176 -11.08 25.35 15.98
N ALA A 177 -10.13 24.69 15.30
CA ALA A 177 -8.77 25.20 15.13
C ALA A 177 -8.75 26.58 14.43
N ARG A 178 -9.54 26.76 13.36
CA ARG A 178 -9.70 28.05 12.66
C ARG A 178 -10.30 29.13 13.55
N ALA A 179 -11.35 28.82 14.31
CA ALA A 179 -11.98 29.76 15.22
C ALA A 179 -11.01 30.21 16.33
N ILE A 180 -10.21 29.29 16.87
CA ILE A 180 -9.17 29.63 17.85
C ILE A 180 -8.14 30.58 17.26
N VAL A 181 -7.65 30.32 16.05
CA VAL A 181 -6.72 31.22 15.35
C VAL A 181 -7.37 32.59 15.08
N ALA A 182 -8.67 32.63 14.80
CA ALA A 182 -9.45 33.85 14.60
C ALA A 182 -9.75 34.62 15.90
N GLY A 183 -9.35 34.09 17.07
CA GLY A 183 -9.50 34.80 18.35
C GLY A 183 -10.62 34.26 19.23
N GLU A 184 -11.37 33.25 18.84
CA GLU A 184 -12.41 32.68 19.72
C GLU A 184 -11.78 31.88 20.87
N ARG A 185 -12.28 32.14 22.08
CA ARG A 185 -11.78 31.53 23.34
C ARG A 185 -12.89 30.90 24.17
N SER A 186 -14.17 31.16 23.83
CA SER A 186 -15.29 30.60 24.55
C SER A 186 -15.47 29.12 24.26
N PRO A 187 -15.35 28.21 25.25
CA PRO A 187 -15.60 26.79 25.01
C PRO A 187 -17.00 26.50 24.45
N ALA A 188 -18.00 27.28 24.86
CA ALA A 188 -19.38 27.11 24.36
C ALA A 188 -19.50 27.50 22.84
N ALA A 189 -18.88 28.62 22.45
CA ALA A 189 -18.85 29.01 21.02
C ALA A 189 -18.07 28.00 20.17
N LEU A 190 -16.94 27.50 20.65
CA LEU A 190 -16.14 26.48 19.98
C LEU A 190 -16.88 25.12 19.88
N LEU A 191 -17.62 24.71 20.93
CA LEU A 191 -18.47 23.52 20.89
C LEU A 191 -19.56 23.65 19.83
N ALA A 192 -20.15 24.83 19.65
CA ALA A 192 -21.20 25.06 18.66
C ALA A 192 -20.76 24.79 17.22
N LEU A 193 -19.43 24.86 16.92
CA LEU A 193 -18.84 24.53 15.63
C LEU A 193 -18.69 23.02 15.38
N CYS A 194 -18.87 22.21 16.42
CA CYS A 194 -18.73 20.77 16.29
C CYS A 194 -20.01 20.15 15.67
N ASP A 195 -19.83 18.98 15.04
CA ASP A 195 -20.92 18.16 14.52
C ASP A 195 -21.97 17.88 15.59
N ILE A 196 -23.26 17.72 15.16
CA ILE A 196 -24.40 17.50 16.06
C ILE A 196 -24.23 16.25 16.95
N GLN A 197 -23.57 15.19 16.43
CA GLN A 197 -23.34 13.99 17.23
C GLN A 197 -22.33 14.25 18.36
N ILE A 198 -21.30 15.06 18.10
CA ILE A 198 -20.32 15.47 19.11
C ILE A 198 -21.04 16.31 20.16
N ARG A 199 -21.83 17.31 19.75
CA ARG A 199 -22.59 18.17 20.64
C ARG A 199 -23.58 17.43 21.53
N ARG A 200 -24.22 16.37 21.00
CA ARG A 200 -25.18 15.55 21.75
C ARG A 200 -24.51 14.57 22.72
N ASN A 201 -23.44 13.93 22.30
CA ASN A 201 -22.88 12.78 23.01
C ASN A 201 -21.65 13.08 23.83
N LYS A 202 -20.97 14.24 23.60
CA LYS A 202 -19.65 14.57 24.17
C LYS A 202 -19.55 16.03 24.59
N ALA A 203 -20.66 16.76 24.77
CA ALA A 203 -20.64 18.18 25.04
C ALA A 203 -19.76 18.55 26.24
N GLU A 204 -19.99 17.93 27.40
CA GLU A 204 -19.23 18.19 28.62
C GLU A 204 -17.73 17.92 28.45
N ALA A 205 -17.36 16.79 27.86
CA ALA A 205 -15.98 16.44 27.62
C ALA A 205 -15.29 17.41 26.65
N VAL A 206 -16.00 17.93 25.64
CA VAL A 206 -15.45 18.94 24.71
C VAL A 206 -15.31 20.29 25.39
N LEU A 207 -16.31 20.73 26.19
CA LEU A 207 -16.24 21.96 26.96
C LEU A 207 -15.04 21.97 27.94
N GLU A 208 -14.79 20.88 28.63
CA GLU A 208 -13.65 20.72 29.51
C GLU A 208 -12.33 20.67 28.73
N ALA A 209 -12.27 19.93 27.64
CA ALA A 209 -11.07 19.81 26.79
C ALA A 209 -10.66 21.13 26.12
N LEU A 210 -11.58 22.09 26.00
CA LEU A 210 -11.32 23.42 25.40
C LEU A 210 -10.92 24.47 26.41
N ARG A 211 -10.87 24.14 27.70
CA ARG A 211 -10.36 25.05 28.74
C ARG A 211 -8.83 24.99 28.77
N GLY A 212 -8.22 25.89 28.04
CA GLY A 212 -6.76 25.93 27.88
C GLY A 212 -6.13 27.24 28.39
N ALA A 213 -4.81 27.25 28.39
CA ALA A 213 -3.98 28.43 28.63
C ALA A 213 -3.53 28.99 27.28
N TRP A 214 -3.97 30.21 26.95
CA TRP A 214 -3.75 30.85 25.67
C TRP A 214 -2.43 31.63 25.67
N ALA A 215 -1.37 31.09 25.06
CA ALA A 215 -0.08 31.74 24.90
C ALA A 215 0.15 32.08 23.42
N ASP A 216 0.60 33.32 23.15
CA ASP A 216 0.71 33.87 21.81
C ASP A 216 1.62 33.04 20.90
N GLU A 217 2.76 32.55 21.44
CA GLU A 217 3.69 31.71 20.68
C GLU A 217 3.08 30.36 20.27
N HIS A 218 2.13 29.84 21.06
CA HIS A 218 1.45 28.58 20.73
C HIS A 218 0.29 28.78 19.78
N LEU A 219 -0.40 29.91 19.87
CA LEU A 219 -1.40 30.37 18.90
C LEU A 219 -0.75 30.65 17.54
N PHE A 220 0.40 31.30 17.54
CA PHE A 220 1.18 31.52 16.32
C PHE A 220 1.61 30.19 15.69
N ALA A 221 2.12 29.25 16.49
CA ALA A 221 2.50 27.90 15.98
C ALA A 221 1.28 27.14 15.41
N LEU A 222 0.10 27.24 16.03
CA LEU A 222 -1.14 26.67 15.51
C LEU A 222 -1.53 27.31 14.17
N SER A 223 -1.45 28.64 14.05
CA SER A 223 -1.73 29.39 12.82
C SER A 223 -0.81 28.96 11.68
N GLN A 224 0.50 28.85 11.93
CA GLN A 224 1.47 28.39 10.92
C GLN A 224 1.19 26.95 10.46
N ALA A 225 0.87 26.05 11.39
CA ALA A 225 0.56 24.66 11.08
C ALA A 225 -0.74 24.54 10.26
N LEU A 226 -1.75 25.36 10.57
CA LEU A 226 -3.02 25.43 9.86
C LEU A 226 -2.84 25.95 8.42
N THR A 227 -2.12 27.05 8.26
CA THR A 227 -1.79 27.63 6.94
C THR A 227 -1.04 26.62 6.07
N SER A 228 -0.05 25.96 6.64
CA SER A 228 0.70 24.91 5.93
C SER A 228 -0.21 23.73 5.52
N TRP A 229 -1.14 23.32 6.39
CA TRP A 229 -2.10 22.26 6.08
C TRP A 229 -3.01 22.67 4.92
N ASP A 230 -3.56 23.89 4.93
CA ASP A 230 -4.40 24.42 3.84
C ASP A 230 -3.63 24.48 2.52
N HIS A 231 -2.36 24.88 2.56
CA HIS A 231 -1.46 24.86 1.40
C HIS A 231 -1.34 23.44 0.80
N TYR A 232 -1.08 22.42 1.64
CA TYR A 232 -0.98 21.03 1.15
C TYR A 232 -2.32 20.50 0.62
N GLN A 233 -3.46 20.92 1.18
CA GLN A 233 -4.78 20.58 0.60
C GLN A 233 -4.91 21.14 -0.82
N GLY A 234 -4.49 22.37 -1.07
CA GLY A 234 -4.45 22.95 -2.41
C GLY A 234 -3.53 22.21 -3.38
N LEU A 235 -2.35 21.81 -2.92
CA LEU A 235 -1.42 21.00 -3.73
C LEU A 235 -1.99 19.59 -4.05
N MET A 236 -2.68 18.96 -3.10
CA MET A 236 -3.36 17.69 -3.37
C MET A 236 -4.47 17.84 -4.40
N ALA A 237 -5.29 18.89 -4.31
CA ALA A 237 -6.32 19.17 -5.30
C ALA A 237 -5.74 19.43 -6.72
N ALA A 238 -4.60 20.14 -6.80
CA ALA A 238 -3.88 20.32 -8.07
C ALA A 238 -3.37 18.97 -8.63
N CYS A 239 -2.87 18.09 -7.79
CA CYS A 239 -2.50 16.72 -8.19
C CYS A 239 -3.72 15.94 -8.70
N ASP A 240 -4.88 16.06 -8.06
CA ASP A 240 -6.11 15.36 -8.46
C ASP A 240 -6.53 15.76 -9.89
N VAL A 241 -6.42 17.04 -10.24
CA VAL A 241 -6.65 17.53 -11.61
C VAL A 241 -5.67 16.88 -12.61
N ARG A 242 -4.38 16.78 -12.25
CA ARG A 242 -3.38 16.16 -13.10
C ARG A 242 -3.58 14.66 -13.24
N ILE A 243 -3.91 13.97 -12.15
CA ILE A 243 -4.26 12.55 -12.17
C ILE A 243 -5.46 12.34 -13.10
N ALA A 244 -6.54 13.11 -12.95
CA ALA A 244 -7.72 13.03 -13.81
C ALA A 244 -7.38 13.21 -15.30
N SER A 245 -6.44 14.11 -15.64
CA SER A 245 -6.06 14.39 -17.04
C SER A 245 -5.28 13.25 -17.72
N VAL A 246 -4.70 12.33 -16.96
CA VAL A 246 -3.95 11.15 -17.49
C VAL A 246 -4.72 9.84 -17.37
N LEU A 247 -5.86 9.83 -16.67
CA LEU A 247 -6.74 8.68 -16.63
C LEU A 247 -7.52 8.56 -17.95
N PRO A 248 -7.90 7.33 -18.36
CA PRO A 248 -8.77 7.15 -19.52
C PRO A 248 -10.13 7.85 -19.28
N ALA A 249 -10.75 8.31 -20.37
CA ALA A 249 -12.11 8.84 -20.30
C ALA A 249 -13.07 7.75 -19.77
N TYR A 250 -14.04 8.18 -18.98
CA TYR A 250 -15.09 7.27 -18.53
C TYR A 250 -15.96 6.83 -19.71
N ASP A 251 -16.05 5.53 -19.92
CA ASP A 251 -16.92 4.92 -20.91
C ASP A 251 -18.27 4.57 -20.28
N ALA A 252 -19.30 5.33 -20.62
CA ALA A 252 -20.67 5.13 -20.11
C ALA A 252 -21.37 3.91 -20.71
N THR A 253 -20.81 3.28 -21.74
CA THR A 253 -21.39 2.07 -22.38
C THR A 253 -21.12 0.80 -21.57
N GLN A 254 -20.17 0.85 -20.65
CA GLN A 254 -19.86 -0.30 -19.79
C GLN A 254 -20.98 -0.59 -18.79
N ALA A 255 -21.11 -1.87 -18.43
CA ALA A 255 -22.09 -2.28 -17.44
C ALA A 255 -21.88 -1.55 -16.10
N PRO A 256 -22.95 -1.06 -15.48
CA PRO A 256 -22.83 -0.35 -14.20
C PRO A 256 -22.28 -1.27 -13.12
N LEU A 257 -21.38 -0.75 -12.31
CA LEU A 257 -20.83 -1.50 -11.18
C LEU A 257 -21.89 -1.75 -10.11
N ALA A 258 -21.83 -2.89 -9.46
CA ALA A 258 -22.70 -3.21 -8.32
C ALA A 258 -22.55 -2.14 -7.22
N LYS A 259 -23.64 -1.87 -6.52
CA LYS A 259 -23.62 -0.93 -5.38
C LYS A 259 -22.61 -1.39 -4.34
N THR A 260 -21.83 -0.45 -3.81
CA THR A 260 -20.89 -0.72 -2.72
C THR A 260 -21.25 0.06 -1.47
N THR A 261 -21.04 -0.54 -0.31
CA THR A 261 -21.09 0.15 0.99
C THR A 261 -19.72 0.69 1.40
N GLN A 262 -18.68 0.43 0.61
CA GLN A 262 -17.34 0.87 0.90
C GLN A 262 -17.21 2.39 0.70
N ARG A 263 -16.78 3.07 1.75
CA ARG A 263 -16.54 4.53 1.70
C ARG A 263 -15.19 4.82 1.06
N ALA A 264 -15.11 5.95 0.36
CA ALA A 264 -13.84 6.53 -0.04
C ALA A 264 -12.97 6.77 1.20
N GLY A 265 -11.67 6.49 1.12
CA GLY A 265 -10.74 6.82 2.19
C GLY A 265 -10.65 8.34 2.38
N VAL A 266 -10.31 8.80 3.60
CA VAL A 266 -10.22 10.23 3.95
C VAL A 266 -9.31 11.02 3.00
N ASN A 267 -8.27 10.38 2.47
CA ASN A 267 -7.32 10.99 1.53
C ASN A 267 -7.54 10.54 0.08
N ALA A 268 -8.75 10.05 -0.27
CA ALA A 268 -9.04 9.69 -1.65
C ALA A 268 -9.08 10.96 -2.53
N PRO A 269 -8.60 10.88 -3.79
CA PRO A 269 -8.68 12.02 -4.70
C PRO A 269 -10.13 12.34 -5.07
N GLU A 270 -10.41 13.62 -5.24
CA GLU A 270 -11.73 14.13 -5.64
C GLU A 270 -11.88 14.07 -7.17
N ILE A 271 -11.98 12.88 -7.71
CA ILE A 271 -12.13 12.62 -9.14
C ILE A 271 -13.50 11.97 -9.38
N ALA A 272 -14.31 12.59 -10.22
CA ALA A 272 -15.63 12.05 -10.58
C ALA A 272 -15.50 10.69 -11.24
N LYS A 273 -16.39 9.74 -10.87
CA LYS A 273 -16.42 8.39 -11.44
C LYS A 273 -15.11 7.60 -11.28
N LEU A 274 -14.27 7.94 -10.29
CA LEU A 274 -12.98 7.30 -10.12
C LEU A 274 -13.07 5.77 -9.97
N ARG A 275 -14.08 5.26 -9.27
CA ARG A 275 -14.26 3.82 -9.08
C ARG A 275 -14.52 3.12 -10.41
N GLU A 276 -15.39 3.70 -11.23
CA GLU A 276 -15.75 3.18 -12.55
C GLU A 276 -14.56 3.24 -13.51
N ILE A 277 -13.82 4.35 -13.54
CA ILE A 277 -12.59 4.49 -14.35
C ILE A 277 -11.55 3.46 -13.93
N VAL A 278 -11.34 3.26 -12.63
CA VAL A 278 -10.39 2.26 -12.12
C VAL A 278 -10.82 0.85 -12.49
N ALA A 279 -12.11 0.52 -12.42
CA ALA A 279 -12.62 -0.77 -12.86
C ALA A 279 -12.42 -0.97 -14.36
N GLN A 280 -12.66 0.07 -15.17
CA GLN A 280 -12.40 0.08 -16.61
C GLN A 280 -10.91 -0.19 -16.92
N MET A 281 -9.98 0.44 -16.21
CA MET A 281 -8.54 0.17 -16.31
C MET A 281 -8.19 -1.29 -15.94
N CYS A 282 -8.99 -1.93 -15.09
CA CYS A 282 -8.86 -3.34 -14.71
C CYS A 282 -9.63 -4.29 -15.64
N GLY A 283 -9.99 -3.87 -16.87
CA GLY A 283 -10.73 -4.68 -17.82
C GLY A 283 -12.20 -4.93 -17.42
N GLY A 284 -12.85 -3.91 -16.84
CA GLY A 284 -14.23 -3.95 -16.35
C GLY A 284 -14.41 -4.56 -14.96
N ARG A 285 -13.34 -4.96 -14.29
CA ARG A 285 -13.38 -5.64 -12.99
C ARG A 285 -13.35 -4.66 -11.83
N ASP A 286 -14.33 -4.77 -10.94
CA ASP A 286 -14.38 -3.96 -9.73
C ASP A 286 -13.58 -4.58 -8.58
N LEU A 287 -12.32 -4.27 -8.51
CA LEU A 287 -11.41 -4.77 -7.47
C LEU A 287 -11.72 -4.22 -6.07
N THR A 288 -12.64 -3.25 -5.94
CA THR A 288 -13.09 -2.79 -4.62
C THR A 288 -13.89 -3.85 -3.88
N ARG A 289 -14.33 -4.90 -4.56
CA ARG A 289 -14.95 -6.09 -3.94
C ARG A 289 -13.96 -6.93 -3.13
N LEU A 290 -12.67 -6.78 -3.38
CA LEU A 290 -11.63 -7.43 -2.58
C LEU A 290 -11.49 -6.74 -1.22
N PRO A 291 -11.28 -7.50 -0.11
CA PRO A 291 -11.09 -6.92 1.20
C PRO A 291 -9.96 -5.89 1.25
N ALA A 292 -10.21 -4.74 1.85
CA ALA A 292 -9.28 -3.61 2.00
C ALA A 292 -8.83 -2.91 0.70
N HIS A 293 -9.40 -3.25 -0.46
CA HIS A 293 -9.08 -2.60 -1.72
C HIS A 293 -10.07 -1.44 -1.97
N THR A 294 -9.69 -0.21 -1.63
CA THR A 294 -10.46 0.98 -2.01
C THR A 294 -10.13 1.35 -3.47
N HIS A 295 -11.01 2.07 -4.16
CA HIS A 295 -10.74 2.53 -5.53
C HIS A 295 -9.45 3.35 -5.63
N TYR A 296 -9.13 4.20 -4.64
CA TYR A 296 -7.86 4.92 -4.58
C TYR A 296 -6.67 3.96 -4.34
N GLY A 297 -6.81 3.00 -3.43
CA GLY A 297 -5.77 1.99 -3.20
C GLY A 297 -5.48 1.16 -4.45
N VAL A 298 -6.52 0.79 -5.23
CA VAL A 298 -6.35 0.09 -6.52
C VAL A 298 -5.67 1.00 -7.54
N LEU A 299 -6.06 2.28 -7.64
CA LEU A 299 -5.39 3.25 -8.52
C LEU A 299 -3.90 3.39 -8.18
N GLN A 300 -3.54 3.48 -6.89
CA GLN A 300 -2.15 3.51 -6.46
C GLN A 300 -1.39 2.24 -6.85
N LEU A 301 -2.02 1.06 -6.73
CA LEU A 301 -1.42 -0.20 -7.19
C LEU A 301 -1.21 -0.19 -8.71
N ILE A 302 -2.20 0.23 -9.51
CA ILE A 302 -2.07 0.35 -10.96
C ILE A 302 -0.90 1.29 -11.31
N GLY A 303 -0.77 2.43 -10.64
CA GLY A 303 0.36 3.34 -10.84
C GLY A 303 1.73 2.70 -10.57
N GLU A 304 1.81 1.68 -9.72
CA GLU A 304 3.07 1.00 -9.42
C GLU A 304 3.33 -0.24 -10.31
N VAL A 305 2.28 -0.94 -10.76
CA VAL A 305 2.43 -2.24 -11.44
C VAL A 305 1.83 -2.27 -12.85
N GLY A 306 1.15 -1.20 -13.26
CA GLY A 306 0.42 -1.18 -14.52
C GLY A 306 -0.87 -2.00 -14.46
N THR A 307 -1.47 -2.20 -15.62
CA THR A 307 -2.72 -2.94 -15.81
C THR A 307 -2.47 -4.39 -16.25
N ASP A 308 -1.31 -4.69 -16.80
CA ASP A 308 -0.91 -6.05 -17.18
C ASP A 308 0.02 -6.68 -16.15
N LEU A 309 -0.52 -7.62 -15.38
CA LEU A 309 0.22 -8.38 -14.37
C LEU A 309 0.73 -9.74 -14.89
N SER A 310 0.54 -10.07 -16.16
CA SER A 310 1.05 -11.30 -16.78
C SER A 310 2.59 -11.36 -16.82
N VAL A 311 3.25 -10.19 -16.73
CA VAL A 311 4.71 -10.04 -16.55
C VAL A 311 5.23 -10.89 -15.37
N TRP A 312 4.42 -11.12 -14.35
CA TRP A 312 4.73 -12.06 -13.27
C TRP A 312 4.05 -13.41 -13.55
N PRO A 313 4.81 -14.48 -13.82
CA PRO A 313 4.23 -15.78 -14.20
C PRO A 313 3.31 -16.40 -13.15
N SER A 314 3.39 -15.95 -11.90
CA SER A 314 2.49 -16.39 -10.84
C SER A 314 2.41 -15.37 -9.70
N GLU A 315 1.38 -15.50 -8.86
CA GLU A 315 1.23 -14.73 -7.62
C GLU A 315 2.45 -14.84 -6.68
N LYS A 316 3.18 -15.96 -6.74
CA LYS A 316 4.40 -16.16 -5.94
C LYS A 316 5.52 -15.23 -6.42
N HIS A 317 5.68 -15.08 -7.74
CA HIS A 317 6.64 -14.15 -8.34
C HIS A 317 6.26 -12.70 -8.04
N PHE A 318 4.99 -12.33 -8.22
CA PHE A 318 4.48 -11.01 -7.89
C PHE A 318 4.72 -10.63 -6.41
N THR A 319 4.31 -11.50 -5.48
CA THR A 319 4.49 -11.24 -4.05
C THR A 319 5.95 -11.24 -3.60
N ALA A 320 6.81 -12.00 -4.29
CA ALA A 320 8.26 -11.98 -4.04
C ALA A 320 8.89 -10.67 -4.54
N TRP A 321 8.50 -10.20 -5.73
CA TRP A 321 8.90 -8.91 -6.27
C TRP A 321 8.44 -7.75 -5.37
N ALA A 322 7.23 -7.79 -4.85
CA ALA A 322 6.72 -6.80 -3.88
C ALA A 322 7.43 -6.83 -2.51
N GLY A 323 8.35 -7.77 -2.28
CA GLY A 323 9.09 -7.90 -1.01
C GLY A 323 8.23 -8.46 0.13
N LEU A 324 7.13 -9.13 -0.19
CA LEU A 324 6.20 -9.71 0.78
C LEU A 324 6.45 -11.20 1.04
N ALA A 325 7.23 -11.88 0.20
CA ALA A 325 7.60 -13.27 0.40
C ALA A 325 8.63 -13.41 1.55
N PRO A 326 8.58 -14.50 2.34
CA PRO A 326 9.64 -14.83 3.27
C PRO A 326 10.94 -15.12 2.51
N THR A 327 12.08 -14.88 3.13
CA THR A 327 13.37 -15.29 2.58
C THR A 327 13.62 -16.77 2.85
N ASN A 328 13.95 -17.53 1.81
CA ASN A 328 14.28 -18.95 1.90
C ASN A 328 15.79 -19.18 2.17
N HIS A 329 16.41 -18.29 2.92
CA HIS A 329 17.82 -18.47 3.32
C HIS A 329 17.88 -19.26 4.64
N ASP A 330 17.41 -20.49 4.60
CA ASP A 330 17.62 -21.45 5.70
C ASP A 330 18.98 -22.15 5.46
N SER A 331 19.93 -21.89 6.32
CA SER A 331 21.18 -22.64 6.35
C SER A 331 21.36 -23.26 7.73
N GLY A 332 21.25 -24.56 7.82
CA GLY A 332 21.36 -25.31 9.08
C GLY A 332 20.31 -24.88 10.12
N LYS A 333 20.74 -24.49 11.31
CA LYS A 333 19.86 -24.04 12.40
C LYS A 333 19.30 -22.61 12.24
N ARG A 334 19.81 -21.82 11.27
CA ARG A 334 19.36 -20.44 11.04
C ARG A 334 18.13 -20.42 10.13
N LYS A 335 16.97 -20.06 10.71
CA LYS A 335 15.75 -19.82 9.93
C LYS A 335 15.81 -18.50 9.19
N GLY A 336 15.32 -18.47 7.94
CA GLY A 336 15.23 -17.26 7.13
C GLY A 336 14.46 -16.15 7.83
N ARG A 337 15.01 -14.94 7.82
CA ARG A 337 14.36 -13.74 8.38
C ARG A 337 13.42 -13.11 7.36
N THR A 338 12.36 -12.50 7.82
CA THR A 338 11.51 -11.68 6.96
C THR A 338 12.33 -10.57 6.32
N ARG A 339 12.29 -10.43 4.99
CA ARG A 339 13.02 -9.41 4.24
C ARG A 339 12.69 -8.02 4.80
N ARG A 340 13.69 -7.21 5.14
CA ARG A 340 13.48 -5.88 5.72
C ARG A 340 12.96 -4.88 4.68
N GLY A 341 13.48 -4.93 3.45
CA GLY A 341 13.07 -4.06 2.35
C GLY A 341 11.78 -4.54 1.67
N ARG A 342 10.96 -3.62 1.28
CA ARG A 342 9.81 -3.80 0.39
C ARG A 342 9.74 -2.61 -0.57
N ASN A 343 9.28 -2.83 -1.79
CA ASN A 343 9.00 -1.75 -2.71
C ASN A 343 7.67 -1.03 -2.32
N ARG A 344 7.31 0.02 -3.04
CA ARG A 344 6.11 0.81 -2.75
C ARG A 344 4.83 -0.02 -2.86
N THR A 345 4.73 -0.92 -3.83
CA THR A 345 3.63 -1.89 -3.95
C THR A 345 3.47 -2.72 -2.68
N GLY A 346 4.56 -3.26 -2.16
CA GLY A 346 4.54 -4.00 -0.90
C GLY A 346 4.18 -3.14 0.32
N GLN A 347 4.51 -1.84 0.29
CA GLN A 347 4.08 -0.88 1.33
C GLN A 347 2.57 -0.65 1.26
N LEU A 348 2.01 -0.44 0.07
CA LEU A 348 0.57 -0.29 -0.13
C LEU A 348 -0.21 -1.49 0.40
N PHE A 349 0.20 -2.72 0.06
CA PHE A 349 -0.45 -3.91 0.62
C PHE A 349 -0.29 -4.03 2.14
N CYS A 350 0.81 -3.57 2.72
CA CYS A 350 0.94 -3.54 4.18
C CYS A 350 -0.02 -2.51 4.83
N MET A 351 -0.23 -1.35 4.20
CA MET A 351 -1.22 -0.37 4.66
C MET A 351 -2.65 -0.92 4.57
N MET A 352 -2.99 -1.59 3.46
CA MET A 352 -4.26 -2.29 3.31
C MET A 352 -4.43 -3.39 4.38
N ALA A 353 -3.39 -4.16 4.67
CA ALA A 353 -3.43 -5.16 5.73
C ALA A 353 -3.65 -4.55 7.11
N GLN A 354 -3.06 -3.38 7.39
CA GLN A 354 -3.26 -2.68 8.66
C GLN A 354 -4.72 -2.23 8.87
N SER A 355 -5.45 -1.85 7.83
CA SER A 355 -6.87 -1.51 7.95
C SER A 355 -7.73 -2.68 8.42
N LEU A 356 -7.29 -3.93 8.18
CA LEU A 356 -8.00 -5.14 8.60
C LEU A 356 -7.60 -5.66 9.99
N VAL A 357 -6.60 -5.08 10.64
CA VAL A 357 -6.12 -5.55 11.97
C VAL A 357 -7.22 -5.54 13.01
N ARG A 358 -8.04 -4.49 13.02
CA ARG A 358 -9.18 -4.32 13.93
C ARG A 358 -10.49 -4.88 13.38
N SER A 359 -10.46 -5.48 12.19
CA SER A 359 -11.66 -6.06 11.58
C SER A 359 -12.20 -7.21 12.46
N LYS A 360 -13.53 -7.21 12.65
CA LYS A 360 -14.24 -8.33 13.28
C LYS A 360 -14.35 -9.55 12.37
N ASP A 361 -13.93 -9.43 11.11
CA ASP A 361 -13.90 -10.52 10.14
C ASP A 361 -13.21 -11.76 10.71
N ILE A 362 -13.93 -12.86 10.62
CA ILE A 362 -13.47 -14.16 11.15
C ILE A 362 -12.29 -14.69 10.32
N ALA A 363 -12.28 -14.47 9.02
CA ALA A 363 -11.29 -15.00 8.11
C ALA A 363 -9.97 -14.21 8.18
N LEU A 364 -9.97 -12.95 7.73
CA LEU A 364 -8.74 -12.16 7.60
C LEU A 364 -8.29 -11.56 8.93
N GLY A 365 -9.18 -10.92 9.66
CA GLY A 365 -8.90 -10.41 11.00
C GLY A 365 -8.49 -11.53 11.96
N GLY A 366 -9.18 -12.69 11.87
CA GLY A 366 -8.82 -13.90 12.63
C GLY A 366 -7.46 -14.47 12.23
N PHE A 367 -7.13 -14.50 10.93
CA PHE A 367 -5.81 -14.91 10.44
C PHE A 367 -4.70 -14.02 11.02
N TYR A 368 -4.88 -12.69 10.96
CA TYR A 368 -3.93 -11.74 11.52
C TYR A 368 -3.71 -11.99 13.02
N ARG A 369 -4.79 -12.01 13.81
CA ARG A 369 -4.70 -12.19 15.28
C ARG A 369 -4.00 -13.48 15.68
N ARG A 370 -4.33 -14.61 15.02
CA ARG A 370 -3.66 -15.89 15.29
C ARG A 370 -2.17 -15.86 14.98
N LEU A 371 -1.79 -15.20 13.88
CA LEU A 371 -0.39 -15.13 13.51
C LEU A 371 0.37 -14.10 14.36
N ALA A 372 -0.25 -12.99 14.71
CA ALA A 372 0.33 -11.97 15.58
C ALA A 372 0.66 -12.50 16.97
N ALA A 373 -0.23 -13.30 17.55
CA ALA A 373 0.00 -13.95 18.84
C ALA A 373 1.21 -14.92 18.83
N ARG A 374 1.52 -15.56 17.69
CA ARG A 374 2.62 -16.54 17.59
C ARG A 374 3.94 -15.97 17.08
N ARG A 375 3.90 -14.94 16.21
CA ARG A 375 5.06 -14.47 15.45
C ARG A 375 5.25 -12.95 15.53
N GLY A 376 4.37 -12.25 16.24
CA GLY A 376 4.38 -10.79 16.36
C GLY A 376 3.65 -10.08 15.21
N GLY A 377 3.25 -8.83 15.48
CA GLY A 377 2.41 -8.02 14.59
C GLY A 377 3.03 -7.73 13.23
N LEU A 378 4.35 -7.46 13.18
CA LEU A 378 5.05 -7.17 11.93
C LEU A 378 5.00 -8.35 10.94
N VAL A 379 5.21 -9.57 11.43
CA VAL A 379 5.15 -10.78 10.60
C VAL A 379 3.72 -11.04 10.15
N ALA A 380 2.74 -10.85 11.05
CA ALA A 380 1.33 -11.01 10.73
C ALA A 380 0.85 -10.01 9.66
N THR A 381 1.26 -8.73 9.76
CA THR A 381 0.97 -7.70 8.75
C THR A 381 1.53 -8.09 7.39
N LYS A 382 2.79 -8.50 7.31
CA LYS A 382 3.38 -8.92 6.03
C LYS A 382 2.72 -10.16 5.43
N ALA A 383 2.36 -11.13 6.27
CA ALA A 383 1.67 -12.34 5.80
C ALA A 383 0.26 -12.03 5.28
N LEU A 384 -0.48 -11.13 5.95
CA LEU A 384 -1.78 -10.65 5.48
C LEU A 384 -1.63 -9.85 4.19
N ALA A 385 -0.66 -8.92 4.13
CA ALA A 385 -0.34 -8.15 2.92
C ALA A 385 -0.01 -9.06 1.72
N ARG A 386 0.76 -10.14 1.94
CA ARG A 386 1.04 -11.13 0.90
C ARG A 386 -0.23 -11.81 0.39
N LYS A 387 -1.18 -12.13 1.28
CA LYS A 387 -2.45 -12.74 0.90
C LYS A 387 -3.28 -11.77 0.04
N LEU A 388 -3.38 -10.49 0.45
CA LEU A 388 -4.06 -9.45 -0.33
C LEU A 388 -3.42 -9.26 -1.72
N ALA A 389 -2.09 -9.22 -1.79
CA ALA A 389 -1.35 -9.11 -3.05
C ALA A 389 -1.57 -10.32 -3.96
N ALA A 390 -1.65 -11.53 -3.42
CA ALA A 390 -1.97 -12.72 -4.20
C ALA A 390 -3.39 -12.67 -4.77
N TRP A 391 -4.36 -12.19 -4.01
CA TRP A 391 -5.73 -12.00 -4.49
C TRP A 391 -5.83 -10.92 -5.57
N PHE A 392 -5.15 -9.80 -5.38
CA PHE A 392 -5.05 -8.75 -6.39
C PHE A 392 -4.49 -9.30 -7.72
N TRP A 393 -3.38 -10.02 -7.67
CA TRP A 393 -2.79 -10.64 -8.86
C TRP A 393 -3.77 -11.62 -9.52
N ARG A 394 -4.44 -12.47 -8.73
CA ARG A 394 -5.41 -13.45 -9.25
C ARG A 394 -6.60 -12.76 -9.91
N ALA A 395 -7.15 -11.72 -9.29
CA ALA A 395 -8.25 -10.96 -9.87
C ALA A 395 -7.85 -10.33 -11.20
N MET A 396 -6.67 -9.71 -11.27
CA MET A 396 -6.17 -9.08 -12.49
C MET A 396 -5.89 -10.07 -13.61
N VAL A 397 -5.34 -11.25 -13.32
CA VAL A 397 -4.89 -12.22 -14.34
C VAL A 397 -5.94 -13.29 -14.64
N LYS A 398 -6.65 -13.77 -13.61
CA LYS A 398 -7.58 -14.91 -13.72
C LYS A 398 -9.06 -14.53 -13.70
N GLY A 399 -9.38 -13.29 -13.31
CA GLY A 399 -10.74 -12.79 -13.22
C GLY A 399 -11.33 -12.85 -11.81
N ASP A 400 -12.43 -12.13 -11.62
CA ASP A 400 -13.09 -11.91 -10.32
C ASP A 400 -13.73 -13.19 -9.80
N ASP A 401 -14.40 -13.97 -10.65
CA ASP A 401 -15.10 -15.20 -10.26
C ASP A 401 -14.18 -16.19 -9.57
N TYR A 402 -12.94 -16.30 -10.05
CA TYR A 402 -11.94 -17.16 -9.42
C TYR A 402 -11.57 -16.74 -8.00
N VAL A 403 -11.57 -15.43 -7.73
CA VAL A 403 -11.22 -14.89 -6.40
C VAL A 403 -12.39 -15.02 -5.45
N GLU A 404 -13.63 -14.75 -5.91
CA GLU A 404 -14.84 -14.87 -5.10
C GLU A 404 -15.06 -16.30 -4.60
N GLN A 405 -14.93 -17.28 -5.49
CA GLN A 405 -14.97 -18.70 -5.11
C GLN A 405 -13.88 -19.04 -4.09
N GLY A 406 -12.68 -18.52 -4.28
CA GLY A 406 -11.55 -18.72 -3.37
C GLY A 406 -11.75 -18.08 -2.00
N LEU A 407 -12.38 -16.89 -1.92
CA LEU A 407 -12.72 -16.21 -0.68
C LEU A 407 -13.79 -16.99 0.09
N ALA A 408 -14.90 -17.33 -0.55
CA ALA A 408 -16.00 -18.09 0.05
C ALA A 408 -15.50 -19.45 0.59
N HIS A 409 -14.70 -20.17 -0.21
CA HIS A 409 -14.09 -21.41 0.21
C HIS A 409 -13.16 -21.22 1.42
N TYR A 410 -12.35 -20.17 1.44
CA TYR A 410 -11.47 -19.88 2.57
C TYR A 410 -12.24 -19.55 3.86
N GLU A 411 -13.31 -18.76 3.77
CA GLU A 411 -14.18 -18.43 4.89
C GLU A 411 -14.85 -19.67 5.47
N GLU A 412 -15.37 -20.52 4.61
CA GLU A 412 -15.97 -21.79 4.99
C GLU A 412 -14.98 -22.74 5.69
N GLN A 413 -13.75 -22.85 5.18
CA GLN A 413 -12.66 -23.59 5.80
C GLN A 413 -12.33 -23.08 7.21
N VAL A 414 -12.25 -21.75 7.36
CA VAL A 414 -11.99 -21.11 8.65
C VAL A 414 -13.13 -21.36 9.62
N ARG A 415 -14.39 -21.27 9.16
CA ARG A 415 -15.59 -21.56 9.95
C ARG A 415 -15.56 -22.99 10.44
N LYS A 416 -15.41 -23.97 9.55
CA LYS A 416 -15.32 -25.41 9.90
C LYS A 416 -14.21 -25.69 10.91
N THR A 417 -13.07 -25.05 10.76
CA THR A 417 -11.94 -25.22 11.70
C THR A 417 -12.28 -24.68 13.09
N LYS A 418 -12.97 -23.54 13.17
CA LYS A 418 -13.42 -22.96 14.45
C LYS A 418 -14.50 -23.79 15.11
N GLU A 419 -15.45 -24.30 14.35
CA GLU A 419 -16.49 -25.19 14.86
C GLU A 419 -15.90 -26.48 15.45
N ARG A 420 -14.91 -27.08 14.77
CA ARG A 420 -14.20 -28.24 15.30
C ARG A 420 -13.45 -27.92 16.60
N ALA A 421 -12.77 -26.77 16.66
CA ALA A 421 -12.06 -26.33 17.86
C ALA A 421 -13.03 -26.07 19.03
N LEU A 422 -14.18 -25.45 18.74
CA LEU A 422 -15.23 -25.16 19.72
C LEU A 422 -15.82 -26.48 20.27
N LYS A 423 -16.16 -27.44 19.38
CA LYS A 423 -16.67 -28.77 19.79
C LYS A 423 -15.68 -29.51 20.69
N ARG A 424 -14.40 -29.46 20.35
CA ARG A 424 -13.34 -30.07 21.17
C ARG A 424 -13.27 -29.44 22.55
N LEU A 425 -13.24 -28.10 22.63
CA LEU A 425 -13.17 -27.37 23.90
C LEU A 425 -14.42 -27.61 24.77
N ALA A 426 -15.62 -27.64 24.15
CA ALA A 426 -16.85 -27.96 24.86
C ALA A 426 -16.81 -29.35 25.46
N LYS A 427 -16.31 -30.35 24.72
CA LYS A 427 -16.12 -31.74 25.22
C LYS A 427 -15.14 -31.81 26.38
N GLU A 428 -14.00 -31.07 26.28
CA GLU A 428 -13.00 -31.00 27.37
C GLU A 428 -13.58 -30.40 28.66
N LEU A 429 -14.53 -29.45 28.51
CA LEU A 429 -15.22 -28.79 29.64
C LEU A 429 -16.51 -29.47 30.09
N GLY A 430 -16.86 -30.61 29.51
CA GLY A 430 -18.09 -31.34 29.82
C GLY A 430 -19.36 -30.56 29.41
N ARG A 431 -19.30 -29.74 28.38
CA ARG A 431 -20.41 -28.89 27.91
C ARG A 431 -20.85 -29.27 26.51
N GLU A 432 -22.14 -29.05 26.24
CA GLU A 432 -22.74 -29.22 24.91
C GLU A 432 -22.94 -27.86 24.24
N ILE A 433 -22.71 -27.80 22.92
CA ILE A 433 -22.93 -26.59 22.12
C ILE A 433 -24.33 -26.66 21.54
N VAL A 434 -25.17 -25.71 21.90
CA VAL A 434 -26.54 -25.56 21.36
C VAL A 434 -26.59 -24.32 20.47
N PRO A 435 -27.08 -24.39 19.23
CA PRO A 435 -27.30 -23.23 18.37
C PRO A 435 -28.24 -22.21 19.02
N LEU A 436 -27.98 -20.91 18.82
CA LEU A 436 -28.76 -19.81 19.42
C LEU A 436 -30.24 -19.86 19.07
N ALA A 437 -30.59 -20.25 17.83
CA ALA A 437 -31.98 -20.43 17.40
C ALA A 437 -32.74 -21.43 18.26
N THR A 438 -32.09 -22.54 18.66
CA THR A 438 -32.68 -23.58 19.52
C THR A 438 -32.92 -23.08 20.95
N ILE A 439 -32.18 -22.09 21.41
CA ILE A 439 -32.33 -21.47 22.73
C ILE A 439 -33.55 -20.53 22.76
N ALA A 440 -33.82 -19.82 21.67
CA ALA A 440 -35.03 -18.96 21.55
C ALA A 440 -36.33 -19.77 21.61
N ASP A 441 -36.40 -20.91 20.93
CA ASP A 441 -37.57 -21.81 20.95
C ASP A 441 -37.81 -22.43 22.34
N ARG A 442 -36.77 -22.76 23.09
CA ARG A 442 -36.91 -23.26 24.46
C ARG A 442 -37.41 -22.21 25.46
N LYS A 443 -37.16 -20.92 25.22
CA LYS A 443 -37.69 -19.84 26.05
C LYS A 443 -39.19 -19.60 25.78
N SER A 444 -39.66 -19.72 24.54
CA SER A 444 -41.06 -19.56 24.20
C SER A 444 -41.93 -20.70 24.75
N THR A 445 -41.43 -21.93 24.78
CA THR A 445 -42.11 -23.10 25.34
C THR A 445 -42.16 -23.11 26.88
N ARG A 446 -41.25 -22.43 27.58
CA ARG A 446 -41.30 -22.33 29.06
C ARG A 446 -42.22 -21.22 29.59
N LEU A 447 -42.63 -20.26 28.78
CA LEU A 447 -43.54 -19.19 29.17
C LEU A 447 -45.02 -19.59 29.08
N ASN A 448 -45.37 -20.74 28.46
CA ASN A 448 -46.71 -21.23 28.32
C ASN A 448 -47.12 -22.39 29.26
N SER A 449 -46.27 -22.79 30.19
CA SER A 449 -46.60 -23.86 31.13
C SER A 449 -46.15 -23.50 32.55
N SER A 450 -46.92 -22.67 33.25
CA SER A 450 -47.14 -22.71 34.70
C SER A 450 -47.89 -21.49 35.21
N HIS A 451 -49.19 -21.58 35.26
CA HIS A 451 -49.98 -20.91 36.31
C HIS A 451 -50.74 -21.97 37.09
N PRO A 452 -50.30 -22.38 38.25
CA PRO A 452 -51.21 -22.91 39.25
C PRO A 452 -51.80 -21.72 40.02
N ARG A 453 -53.11 -21.65 40.03
CA ARG A 453 -53.92 -20.80 40.91
C ARG A 453 -53.59 -21.12 42.36
N LEU A 454 -53.07 -20.16 43.09
CA LEU A 454 -53.10 -20.21 44.57
C LEU A 454 -54.48 -19.75 45.04
N SER A 455 -55.22 -20.69 45.60
CA SER A 455 -56.47 -20.48 46.32
C SER A 455 -56.22 -19.72 47.64
N ARG A 456 -57.03 -18.74 47.90
CA ARG A 456 -57.17 -18.02 49.17
C ARG A 456 -57.45 -18.99 50.34
N MET A 457 -56.70 -18.85 51.44
CA MET A 457 -57.15 -19.31 52.75
C MET A 457 -57.80 -18.12 53.56
N PRO A 458 -58.81 -18.37 54.35
CA PRO A 458 -59.52 -17.34 55.06
C PRO A 458 -58.81 -17.04 56.40
N SER A 459 -58.88 -15.80 56.82
CA SER A 459 -58.52 -15.32 58.15
C SER A 459 -59.45 -15.82 59.22
N SER A 460 -58.93 -16.28 60.33
CA SER A 460 -59.72 -16.31 61.60
C SER A 460 -58.77 -16.14 62.78
N ALA A 461 -59.18 -15.19 63.64
CA ALA A 461 -58.85 -14.86 65.04
C ALA A 461 -57.45 -14.23 65.32
#